data_eb2b2c54f5cc447ad857446cf9a8a92e
#
_entry.id   eb2b2c54f5cc447ad857446cf9a8a92e
#
_cell.length_a   1.000
_cell.length_b   1.000
_cell.length_c   1.000
_cell.angle_alpha   90.00
_cell.angle_beta   90.00
_cell.angle_gamma   90.00
#
_symmetry.space_group_name_H-M   'P 1'
#
loop_
_entity.id
_entity.type
_entity.pdbx_description
1 polymer ?
#
loop_
_entity_poly.entity_id
_entity_poly.type
_entity_poly.pdbx_seq_one_letter_code
_entity_poly.pdbx_strand_id
1 'polypeptide(L)'
;MSQPLSQTIQFIRRGEVVTLSNVPPTRTLLEVLREDLGCTGTKEGCGEGDCGACTVVLGEAQEGALSFKAVNSCIRMAHSVHGLALWTVEDLTADPLLQGGAAGALHPAQEAMVQCHGSQCGFCTPGFVMSLFGMYQNHVAHGQSVSRELAQTELSGNLCRCTGYRPILDAAQQMASLPAVRLDENRLKTALAQIQPASSHTEGAYLLPATLAELLAARAAQPAAQLVAGCTDVGLWVTKLHKNFDAVIDVTRVAELRRIEAQNGHLVIGAAASLHDAFAALVHQWPELSTFATRFAGLPVRNSGTLGGNVANGSPIGD
;
A
#
# COMPACT_ATOMS: atom_id res chain seq x y z
N MET A 1 -34.84 3.31 14.60
CA MET A 1 -33.39 3.10 14.47
C MET A 1 -33.16 2.64 13.05
N SER A 2 -32.71 3.53 12.16
CA SER A 2 -32.31 3.17 10.79
C SER A 2 -31.07 2.27 10.88
N GLN A 3 -31.11 1.10 10.24
CA GLN A 3 -29.93 0.24 10.12
C GLN A 3 -28.83 1.08 9.43
N PRO A 4 -27.59 1.08 9.95
CA PRO A 4 -26.50 1.72 9.25
C PRO A 4 -26.40 1.11 7.86
N LEU A 5 -26.29 1.97 6.84
CA LEU A 5 -26.10 1.54 5.46
C LEU A 5 -24.86 0.64 5.42
N SER A 6 -25.07 -0.62 5.03
CA SER A 6 -24.01 -1.61 4.89
C SER A 6 -23.01 -1.11 3.86
N GLN A 7 -21.86 -0.61 4.32
CA GLN A 7 -20.77 -0.24 3.43
C GLN A 7 -20.03 -1.49 2.98
N THR A 8 -19.98 -1.66 1.69
CA THR A 8 -19.32 -2.79 1.05
C THR A 8 -17.93 -2.38 0.58
N ILE A 9 -16.91 -3.14 0.95
CA ILE A 9 -15.56 -3.00 0.42
C ILE A 9 -15.44 -3.96 -0.77
N GLN A 10 -14.99 -3.47 -1.91
CA GLN A 10 -14.70 -4.28 -3.10
C GLN A 10 -13.26 -4.04 -3.55
N PHE A 11 -12.54 -5.09 -3.83
CA PHE A 11 -11.17 -5.04 -4.36
C PHE A 11 -10.89 -6.28 -5.23
N ILE A 12 -9.88 -6.21 -6.07
CA ILE A 12 -9.48 -7.35 -6.90
C ILE A 12 -8.44 -8.17 -6.15
N ARG A 13 -8.66 -9.48 -6.08
CA ARG A 13 -7.70 -10.46 -5.61
C ARG A 13 -7.75 -11.69 -6.50
N ARG A 14 -6.60 -12.15 -7.01
CA ARG A 14 -6.50 -13.29 -7.95
C ARG A 14 -7.41 -13.13 -9.18
N GLY A 15 -7.50 -11.91 -9.70
CA GLY A 15 -8.31 -11.59 -10.85
C GLY A 15 -9.82 -11.52 -10.62
N GLU A 16 -10.29 -11.73 -9.40
CA GLU A 16 -11.71 -11.73 -9.04
C GLU A 16 -12.05 -10.58 -8.10
N VAL A 17 -13.31 -10.12 -8.15
CA VAL A 17 -13.83 -9.12 -7.21
C VAL A 17 -14.12 -9.79 -5.87
N VAL A 18 -13.39 -9.41 -4.84
CA VAL A 18 -13.70 -9.75 -3.45
C VAL A 18 -14.63 -8.69 -2.87
N THR A 19 -15.71 -9.12 -2.24
CA THR A 19 -16.71 -8.23 -1.63
C THR A 19 -16.83 -8.55 -0.14
N LEU A 20 -16.66 -7.54 0.70
CA LEU A 20 -16.81 -7.63 2.15
C LEU A 20 -17.88 -6.64 2.60
N SER A 21 -18.76 -7.07 3.48
CA SER A 21 -19.85 -6.26 4.02
C SER A 21 -19.73 -6.14 5.54
N ASN A 22 -20.27 -5.06 6.09
CA ASN A 22 -20.32 -4.83 7.55
C ASN A 22 -18.95 -4.77 8.24
N VAL A 23 -17.94 -4.30 7.53
CA VAL A 23 -16.60 -4.10 8.11
C VAL A 23 -16.61 -2.79 8.95
N PRO A 24 -16.24 -2.83 10.22
CA PRO A 24 -16.12 -1.61 11.03
C PRO A 24 -15.15 -0.58 10.42
N PRO A 25 -15.39 0.73 10.58
CA PRO A 25 -14.56 1.77 9.94
C PRO A 25 -13.11 1.77 10.41
N THR A 26 -12.85 1.30 11.63
CA THR A 26 -11.51 1.24 12.23
C THR A 26 -10.83 -0.11 12.08
N ARG A 27 -11.49 -1.10 11.46
CA ARG A 27 -10.88 -2.42 11.28
C ARG A 27 -9.71 -2.34 10.32
N THR A 28 -8.57 -2.89 10.71
CA THR A 28 -7.35 -2.86 9.90
C THR A 28 -7.42 -3.86 8.74
N LEU A 29 -6.66 -3.57 7.68
CA LEU A 29 -6.51 -4.50 6.57
C LEU A 29 -5.89 -5.83 7.02
N LEU A 30 -4.96 -5.79 7.98
CA LEU A 30 -4.32 -7.00 8.52
C LEU A 30 -5.33 -7.93 9.19
N GLU A 31 -6.24 -7.40 10.02
CA GLU A 31 -7.31 -8.18 10.66
C GLU A 31 -8.21 -8.84 9.61
N VAL A 32 -8.66 -8.07 8.62
CA VAL A 32 -9.48 -8.61 7.50
C VAL A 32 -8.73 -9.73 6.76
N LEU A 33 -7.46 -9.51 6.43
CA LEU A 33 -6.67 -10.53 5.74
C LEU A 33 -6.55 -11.82 6.54
N ARG A 34 -6.26 -11.71 7.83
CA ARG A 34 -5.98 -12.88 8.66
C ARG A 34 -7.23 -13.60 9.15
N GLU A 35 -8.27 -12.83 9.53
CA GLU A 35 -9.46 -13.37 10.20
C GLU A 35 -10.59 -13.70 9.22
N ASP A 36 -10.82 -12.85 8.21
CA ASP A 36 -11.92 -13.06 7.27
C ASP A 36 -11.47 -13.83 6.02
N LEU A 37 -10.23 -13.57 5.53
CA LEU A 37 -9.73 -14.15 4.29
C LEU A 37 -8.73 -15.30 4.50
N GLY A 38 -8.34 -15.59 5.74
CA GLY A 38 -7.42 -16.68 6.08
C GLY A 38 -5.99 -16.49 5.58
N CYS A 39 -5.59 -15.25 5.21
CA CYS A 39 -4.25 -14.94 4.70
C CYS A 39 -3.25 -14.81 5.86
N THR A 40 -2.95 -15.92 6.53
CA THR A 40 -2.11 -15.95 7.73
C THR A 40 -0.61 -15.87 7.45
N GLY A 41 -0.19 -15.92 6.19
CA GLY A 41 1.17 -15.60 5.75
C GLY A 41 1.53 -14.15 6.01
N THR A 42 0.56 -13.22 5.91
CA THR A 42 0.72 -11.84 6.34
C THR A 42 0.78 -11.81 7.87
N LYS A 43 1.94 -11.38 8.45
CA LYS A 43 2.22 -11.50 9.88
C LYS A 43 2.01 -10.18 10.63
N GLU A 44 1.64 -10.27 11.89
CA GLU A 44 1.68 -9.14 12.80
C GLU A 44 2.96 -9.21 13.65
N GLY A 45 3.85 -8.22 13.49
CA GLY A 45 5.07 -8.13 14.29
C GLY A 45 5.02 -6.97 15.28
N CYS A 46 4.80 -5.76 14.81
CA CYS A 46 4.80 -4.54 15.65
C CYS A 46 3.40 -3.93 15.83
N GLY A 47 2.49 -4.06 14.86
CA GLY A 47 1.20 -3.38 14.87
C GLY A 47 1.30 -1.84 14.77
N GLU A 48 2.42 -1.31 14.22
CA GLU A 48 2.68 0.14 14.16
C GLU A 48 3.34 0.59 12.84
N GLY A 49 3.41 -0.32 11.84
CA GLY A 49 3.92 0.03 10.51
C GLY A 49 5.44 0.04 10.36
N ASP A 50 6.20 -0.38 11.38
CA ASP A 50 7.66 -0.29 11.39
C ASP A 50 8.37 -1.56 10.88
N CYS A 51 7.95 -2.74 11.34
CA CYS A 51 8.70 -4.00 11.09
C CYS A 51 8.52 -4.61 9.70
N GLY A 52 7.48 -4.25 8.97
CA GLY A 52 7.18 -4.75 7.62
C GLY A 52 6.71 -6.21 7.53
N ALA A 53 6.52 -6.94 8.65
CA ALA A 53 6.04 -8.33 8.61
C ALA A 53 4.62 -8.45 8.02
N CYS A 54 3.85 -7.38 8.03
CA CYS A 54 2.50 -7.25 7.50
C CYS A 54 2.44 -6.67 6.08
N THR A 55 3.57 -6.54 5.38
CA THR A 55 3.61 -5.94 4.04
C THR A 55 2.72 -6.70 3.06
N VAL A 56 1.91 -5.96 2.33
CA VAL A 56 1.11 -6.40 1.18
C VAL A 56 1.38 -5.46 0.00
N VAL A 57 0.98 -5.85 -1.22
CA VAL A 57 1.09 -4.97 -2.38
C VAL A 57 -0.29 -4.58 -2.86
N LEU A 58 -0.47 -3.29 -3.08
CA LEU A 58 -1.65 -2.71 -3.70
C LEU A 58 -1.34 -2.31 -5.14
N GLY A 59 -2.29 -2.57 -6.04
CA GLY A 59 -2.27 -2.11 -7.42
C GLY A 59 -3.37 -1.09 -7.66
N GLU A 60 -3.03 0.04 -8.23
CA GLU A 60 -3.96 1.10 -8.59
C GLU A 60 -3.84 1.44 -10.08
N ALA A 61 -4.99 1.54 -10.76
CA ALA A 61 -5.04 2.06 -12.12
C ALA A 61 -5.26 3.57 -12.07
N GLN A 62 -4.31 4.34 -12.58
CA GLN A 62 -4.38 5.79 -12.65
C GLN A 62 -3.95 6.25 -14.04
N GLU A 63 -4.79 7.04 -14.71
CA GLU A 63 -4.52 7.58 -16.05
C GLU A 63 -4.09 6.52 -17.08
N GLY A 64 -4.66 5.31 -16.95
CA GLY A 64 -4.36 4.19 -17.86
C GLY A 64 -3.09 3.39 -17.53
N ALA A 65 -2.26 3.85 -16.60
CA ALA A 65 -1.11 3.12 -16.07
C ALA A 65 -1.47 2.36 -14.78
N LEU A 66 -0.73 1.30 -14.49
CA LEU A 66 -0.79 0.60 -13.19
C LEU A 66 0.41 1.03 -12.33
N SER A 67 0.16 1.25 -11.07
CA SER A 67 1.20 1.47 -10.06
C SER A 67 1.09 0.43 -8.95
N PHE A 68 2.22 -0.04 -8.44
CA PHE A 68 2.28 -1.06 -7.41
C PHE A 68 2.96 -0.49 -6.16
N LYS A 69 2.27 -0.54 -5.03
CA LYS A 69 2.76 0.05 -3.78
C LYS A 69 2.79 -1.02 -2.68
N ALA A 70 3.98 -1.33 -2.18
CA ALA A 70 4.13 -2.08 -0.94
C ALA A 70 3.67 -1.21 0.23
N VAL A 71 2.78 -1.73 1.08
CA VAL A 71 2.19 -0.99 2.21
C VAL A 71 2.09 -1.87 3.46
N ASN A 72 2.03 -1.24 4.63
CA ASN A 72 1.81 -1.94 5.90
C ASN A 72 0.31 -2.15 6.11
N SER A 73 -0.14 -3.39 6.19
CA SER A 73 -1.55 -3.72 6.42
C SER A 73 -2.02 -3.52 7.87
N CYS A 74 -1.11 -3.52 8.85
CA CYS A 74 -1.46 -3.42 10.28
C CYS A 74 -2.01 -2.06 10.69
N ILE A 75 -1.59 -0.98 10.04
CA ILE A 75 -2.03 0.40 10.35
C ILE A 75 -2.94 0.98 9.27
N ARG A 76 -3.27 0.21 8.24
CA ARG A 76 -4.13 0.64 7.14
C ARG A 76 -5.56 0.19 7.40
N MET A 77 -6.52 1.12 7.29
CA MET A 77 -7.95 0.79 7.40
C MET A 77 -8.38 -0.05 6.20
N ALA A 78 -9.16 -1.12 6.45
CA ALA A 78 -9.59 -2.05 5.42
C ALA A 78 -10.39 -1.37 4.28
N HIS A 79 -11.21 -0.38 4.61
CA HIS A 79 -12.00 0.37 3.63
C HIS A 79 -11.16 1.09 2.56
N SER A 80 -9.92 1.47 2.88
CA SER A 80 -9.03 2.20 1.96
C SER A 80 -8.60 1.39 0.73
N VAL A 81 -8.80 0.06 0.72
CA VAL A 81 -8.47 -0.78 -0.44
C VAL A 81 -9.63 -0.93 -1.43
N HIS A 82 -10.79 -0.32 -1.16
CA HIS A 82 -11.90 -0.33 -2.11
C HIS A 82 -11.45 0.22 -3.47
N GLY A 83 -11.74 -0.51 -4.55
CA GLY A 83 -11.34 -0.13 -5.90
C GLY A 83 -9.87 -0.37 -6.25
N LEU A 84 -9.12 -1.08 -5.41
CA LEU A 84 -7.73 -1.45 -5.67
C LEU A 84 -7.59 -2.95 -5.97
N ALA A 85 -6.44 -3.34 -6.51
CA ALA A 85 -5.98 -4.72 -6.50
C ALA A 85 -5.11 -4.95 -5.26
N LEU A 86 -5.16 -6.17 -4.72
CA LEU A 86 -4.46 -6.55 -3.49
C LEU A 86 -3.78 -7.91 -3.67
N TRP A 87 -2.50 -7.98 -3.32
CA TRP A 87 -1.73 -9.23 -3.26
C TRP A 87 -1.16 -9.46 -1.88
N THR A 88 -1.27 -10.69 -1.44
CA THR A 88 -0.58 -11.26 -0.28
C THR A 88 0.39 -12.33 -0.75
N VAL A 89 1.24 -12.83 0.13
CA VAL A 89 2.24 -13.87 -0.21
C VAL A 89 1.60 -15.15 -0.76
N GLU A 90 0.37 -15.46 -0.35
CA GLU A 90 -0.41 -16.61 -0.81
C GLU A 90 -0.87 -16.47 -2.28
N ASP A 91 -0.86 -15.26 -2.80
CA ASP A 91 -1.39 -15.00 -4.15
C ASP A 91 -0.35 -15.25 -5.23
N LEU A 92 0.95 -15.13 -4.92
CA LEU A 92 2.02 -15.11 -5.91
C LEU A 92 2.14 -16.41 -6.74
N THR A 93 1.69 -17.53 -6.22
CA THR A 93 1.65 -18.83 -6.93
C THR A 93 0.26 -19.21 -7.39
N ALA A 94 -0.77 -18.49 -6.97
CA ALA A 94 -2.18 -18.84 -7.18
C ALA A 94 -2.95 -17.82 -8.02
N ASP A 95 -2.38 -16.64 -8.30
CA ASP A 95 -3.06 -15.61 -9.09
C ASP A 95 -3.00 -15.92 -10.58
N PRO A 96 -4.15 -16.16 -11.24
CA PRO A 96 -4.20 -16.44 -12.68
C PRO A 96 -3.80 -15.25 -13.56
N LEU A 97 -3.66 -14.05 -12.98
CA LEU A 97 -3.13 -12.87 -13.68
C LEU A 97 -1.61 -12.89 -13.79
N LEU A 98 -0.91 -13.63 -12.95
CA LEU A 98 0.55 -13.78 -13.00
C LEU A 98 0.90 -14.91 -13.98
N GLN A 99 1.39 -14.55 -15.16
CA GLN A 99 1.66 -15.46 -16.26
C GLN A 99 3.15 -15.63 -16.50
N GLY A 100 3.57 -16.84 -16.82
CA GLY A 100 4.98 -17.21 -17.05
C GLY A 100 5.49 -18.17 -15.97
N GLY A 101 6.58 -18.85 -16.25
CA GLY A 101 7.08 -19.95 -15.41
C GLY A 101 6.33 -21.28 -15.65
N ALA A 102 6.82 -22.34 -15.04
CA ALA A 102 6.16 -23.64 -15.05
C ALA A 102 4.95 -23.64 -14.09
N ALA A 103 3.95 -24.48 -14.37
CA ALA A 103 2.80 -24.63 -13.50
C ALA A 103 3.24 -24.99 -12.08
N GLY A 104 2.80 -24.21 -11.09
CA GLY A 104 3.16 -24.38 -9.69
C GLY A 104 4.56 -23.87 -9.31
N ALA A 105 5.28 -23.23 -10.22
CA ALA A 105 6.56 -22.59 -9.92
C ALA A 105 6.38 -21.39 -8.98
N LEU A 106 7.39 -21.14 -8.17
CA LEU A 106 7.44 -19.94 -7.34
C LEU A 106 7.60 -18.69 -8.22
N HIS A 107 6.99 -17.58 -7.78
CA HIS A 107 7.26 -16.27 -8.37
C HIS A 107 8.75 -15.90 -8.20
N PRO A 108 9.42 -15.19 -9.14
CA PRO A 108 10.84 -14.82 -9.02
C PRO A 108 11.23 -14.19 -7.68
N ALA A 109 10.35 -13.40 -7.06
CA ALA A 109 10.56 -12.85 -5.72
C ALA A 109 10.62 -13.92 -4.63
N GLN A 110 9.88 -15.01 -4.77
CA GLN A 110 9.93 -16.14 -3.83
C GLN A 110 11.12 -17.05 -4.13
N GLU A 111 11.33 -17.39 -5.40
CA GLU A 111 12.40 -18.29 -5.84
C GLU A 111 13.78 -17.72 -5.51
N ALA A 112 14.00 -16.44 -5.73
CA ALA A 112 15.26 -15.78 -5.37
C ALA A 112 15.53 -15.83 -3.86
N MET A 113 14.50 -15.67 -3.02
CA MET A 113 14.63 -15.82 -1.57
C MET A 113 15.04 -17.23 -1.16
N VAL A 114 14.55 -18.26 -1.88
CA VAL A 114 14.96 -19.67 -1.65
C VAL A 114 16.41 -19.87 -2.08
N GLN A 115 16.78 -19.48 -3.30
CA GLN A 115 18.11 -19.71 -3.86
C GLN A 115 19.20 -18.94 -3.11
N CYS A 116 18.92 -17.72 -2.64
CA CYS A 116 19.86 -16.92 -1.86
C CYS A 116 19.84 -17.23 -0.36
N HIS A 117 19.05 -18.22 0.09
CA HIS A 117 18.89 -18.51 1.52
C HIS A 117 18.46 -17.29 2.35
N GLY A 118 17.54 -16.47 1.80
CA GLY A 118 17.05 -15.22 2.38
C GLY A 118 16.15 -15.37 3.61
N SER A 119 15.95 -16.60 4.12
CA SER A 119 15.08 -16.90 5.25
C SER A 119 15.77 -17.82 6.25
N GLN A 120 15.51 -17.59 7.55
CA GLN A 120 15.91 -18.49 8.64
C GLN A 120 14.69 -18.87 9.48
N CYS A 121 14.24 -18.06 10.44
CA CYS A 121 13.05 -18.37 11.24
C CYS A 121 11.74 -18.27 10.44
N GLY A 122 11.72 -17.56 9.32
CA GLY A 122 10.58 -17.45 8.41
C GLY A 122 9.57 -16.34 8.75
N PHE A 123 9.63 -15.72 9.93
CA PHE A 123 8.60 -14.77 10.37
C PHE A 123 8.51 -13.50 9.50
N CYS A 124 9.65 -12.89 9.16
CA CYS A 124 9.70 -11.70 8.31
C CYS A 124 9.64 -12.03 6.81
N THR A 125 9.83 -13.29 6.42
CA THR A 125 9.98 -13.71 5.02
C THR A 125 8.80 -13.30 4.14
N PRO A 126 7.52 -13.50 4.53
CA PRO A 126 6.38 -13.06 3.71
C PRO A 126 6.39 -11.56 3.42
N GLY A 127 6.72 -10.74 4.41
CA GLY A 127 6.80 -9.29 4.24
C GLY A 127 7.89 -8.87 3.25
N PHE A 128 9.09 -9.48 3.35
CA PHE A 128 10.16 -9.25 2.36
C PHE A 128 9.77 -9.72 0.96
N VAL A 129 9.14 -10.88 0.84
CA VAL A 129 8.66 -11.38 -0.46
C VAL A 129 7.67 -10.40 -1.09
N MET A 130 6.77 -9.80 -0.31
CA MET A 130 5.82 -8.83 -0.84
C MET A 130 6.50 -7.53 -1.24
N SER A 131 7.50 -7.04 -0.50
CA SER A 131 8.30 -5.89 -0.92
C SER A 131 9.10 -6.18 -2.19
N LEU A 132 9.69 -7.36 -2.30
CA LEU A 132 10.35 -7.84 -3.53
C LEU A 132 9.38 -7.95 -4.70
N PHE A 133 8.14 -8.41 -4.46
CA PHE A 133 7.11 -8.46 -5.49
C PHE A 133 6.74 -7.06 -6.00
N GLY A 134 6.55 -6.10 -5.11
CA GLY A 134 6.32 -4.70 -5.51
C GLY A 134 7.48 -4.14 -6.34
N MET A 135 8.72 -4.37 -5.90
CA MET A 135 9.93 -4.00 -6.63
C MET A 135 10.02 -4.71 -8.00
N TYR A 136 9.65 -5.99 -8.04
CA TYR A 136 9.60 -6.75 -9.30
C TYR A 136 8.64 -6.12 -10.30
N GLN A 137 7.42 -5.80 -9.87
CA GLN A 137 6.40 -5.19 -10.75
C GLN A 137 6.83 -3.80 -11.24
N ASN A 138 7.45 -2.99 -10.37
CA ASN A 138 7.82 -1.62 -10.73
C ASN A 138 9.10 -1.53 -11.60
N HIS A 139 10.01 -2.52 -11.54
CA HIS A 139 11.30 -2.47 -12.21
C HIS A 139 11.54 -3.68 -13.13
N VAL A 140 11.57 -4.89 -12.58
CA VAL A 140 11.99 -6.09 -13.31
C VAL A 140 11.01 -6.45 -14.43
N ALA A 141 9.72 -6.34 -14.18
CA ALA A 141 8.68 -6.59 -15.18
C ALA A 141 8.79 -5.65 -16.39
N HIS A 142 9.44 -4.50 -16.22
CA HIS A 142 9.75 -3.52 -17.27
C HIS A 142 11.18 -3.66 -17.85
N GLY A 143 11.87 -4.77 -17.57
CA GLY A 143 13.20 -5.05 -18.10
C GLY A 143 14.36 -4.31 -17.40
N GLN A 144 14.12 -3.72 -16.24
CA GLN A 144 15.15 -3.03 -15.48
C GLN A 144 15.83 -4.00 -14.50
N SER A 145 17.13 -3.84 -14.31
CA SER A 145 17.88 -4.55 -13.26
C SER A 145 17.71 -3.84 -11.90
N VAL A 146 17.87 -4.60 -10.83
CA VAL A 146 17.84 -4.07 -9.45
C VAL A 146 19.27 -3.86 -8.96
N SER A 147 19.66 -2.61 -8.69
CA SER A 147 20.92 -2.30 -8.03
C SER A 147 20.86 -2.60 -6.54
N ARG A 148 22.03 -2.68 -5.89
CA ARG A 148 22.11 -2.87 -4.44
C ARG A 148 21.50 -1.72 -3.66
N GLU A 149 21.71 -0.49 -4.13
CA GLU A 149 21.20 0.74 -3.54
C GLU A 149 19.67 0.80 -3.66
N LEU A 150 19.13 0.44 -4.83
CA LEU A 150 17.68 0.36 -5.03
C LEU A 150 17.07 -0.66 -4.07
N ALA A 151 17.66 -1.86 -3.98
CA ALA A 151 17.21 -2.91 -3.06
C ALA A 151 17.23 -2.42 -1.59
N GLN A 152 18.28 -1.74 -1.15
CA GLN A 152 18.37 -1.17 0.20
C GLN A 152 17.30 -0.12 0.46
N THR A 153 17.02 0.73 -0.52
CA THR A 153 16.02 1.80 -0.39
C THR A 153 14.60 1.22 -0.33
N GLU A 154 14.28 0.27 -1.20
CA GLU A 154 12.92 -0.26 -1.29
C GLU A 154 12.61 -1.32 -0.23
N LEU A 155 13.61 -2.01 0.32
CA LEU A 155 13.44 -2.94 1.44
C LEU A 155 13.58 -2.26 2.81
N SER A 156 13.77 -0.95 2.88
CA SER A 156 14.02 -0.20 4.12
C SER A 156 12.90 -0.33 5.17
N GLY A 157 11.68 -0.65 4.75
CA GLY A 157 10.52 -0.86 5.62
C GLY A 157 10.34 -2.30 6.14
N ASN A 158 11.33 -3.19 5.95
CA ASN A 158 11.26 -4.58 6.39
C ASN A 158 12.44 -4.90 7.32
N LEU A 159 12.13 -5.45 8.51
CA LEU A 159 13.14 -5.81 9.50
C LEU A 159 13.33 -7.33 9.60
N CYS A 160 14.60 -7.75 9.68
CA CYS A 160 14.99 -9.13 9.92
C CYS A 160 16.09 -9.21 10.99
N ARG A 161 15.87 -10.05 12.01
CA ARG A 161 16.87 -10.26 13.06
C ARG A 161 17.87 -11.37 12.76
N CYS A 162 17.52 -12.30 11.86
CA CYS A 162 18.25 -13.57 11.69
C CYS A 162 19.37 -13.52 10.64
N THR A 163 19.07 -12.96 9.44
CA THR A 163 19.89 -13.17 8.23
C THR A 163 21.02 -12.16 8.05
N GLY A 164 20.99 -11.02 8.75
CA GLY A 164 21.89 -9.89 8.51
C GLY A 164 21.65 -9.19 7.15
N TYR A 165 20.48 -9.40 6.54
CA TYR A 165 19.98 -8.75 5.31
C TYR A 165 20.71 -9.12 4.01
N ARG A 166 22.00 -9.46 4.03
CA ARG A 166 22.81 -9.73 2.81
C ARG A 166 22.11 -10.69 1.85
N PRO A 167 21.67 -11.91 2.27
CA PRO A 167 21.03 -12.84 1.35
C PRO A 167 19.69 -12.35 0.80
N ILE A 168 18.97 -11.48 1.52
CA ILE A 168 17.73 -10.87 1.04
C ILE A 168 18.03 -9.82 -0.04
N LEU A 169 19.08 -9.02 0.16
CA LEU A 169 19.52 -8.05 -0.84
C LEU A 169 20.11 -8.74 -2.09
N ASP A 170 20.75 -9.90 -1.92
CA ASP A 170 21.21 -10.74 -3.04
C ASP A 170 20.00 -11.30 -3.81
N ALA A 171 18.94 -11.74 -3.11
CA ALA A 171 17.69 -12.17 -3.73
C ALA A 171 17.02 -11.06 -4.54
N ALA A 172 17.02 -9.82 -4.05
CA ALA A 172 16.48 -8.69 -4.79
C ALA A 172 17.17 -8.47 -6.15
N GLN A 173 18.50 -8.66 -6.20
CA GLN A 173 19.25 -8.54 -7.44
C GLN A 173 19.04 -9.77 -8.35
N GLN A 174 19.01 -10.98 -7.75
CA GLN A 174 18.91 -12.23 -8.49
C GLN A 174 17.55 -12.42 -9.15
N MET A 175 16.45 -11.92 -8.59
CA MET A 175 15.11 -12.12 -9.15
C MET A 175 14.99 -11.63 -10.60
N ALA A 176 15.81 -10.66 -11.04
CA ALA A 176 15.84 -10.17 -12.41
C ALA A 176 16.46 -11.15 -13.40
N SER A 177 17.23 -12.17 -12.95
CA SER A 177 17.84 -13.20 -13.78
C SER A 177 17.02 -14.49 -13.89
N LEU A 178 15.92 -14.58 -13.14
CA LEU A 178 15.03 -15.75 -13.16
C LEU A 178 14.02 -15.68 -14.33
N PRO A 179 13.40 -16.81 -14.69
CA PRO A 179 12.36 -16.82 -15.70
C PRO A 179 11.27 -15.81 -15.40
N ALA A 180 10.98 -14.94 -16.37
CA ALA A 180 10.07 -13.81 -16.16
C ALA A 180 8.63 -14.27 -15.89
N VAL A 181 8.00 -13.66 -14.91
CA VAL A 181 6.56 -13.72 -14.65
C VAL A 181 5.98 -12.34 -14.96
N ARG A 182 4.92 -12.30 -15.75
CA ARG A 182 4.28 -11.05 -16.15
C ARG A 182 2.85 -10.99 -15.64
N LEU A 183 2.45 -9.84 -15.20
CA LEU A 183 1.05 -9.57 -14.85
C LEU A 183 0.25 -9.29 -16.12
N ASP A 184 -0.93 -9.90 -16.26
CA ASP A 184 -1.91 -9.53 -17.29
C ASP A 184 -2.59 -8.20 -16.90
N GLU A 185 -1.90 -7.11 -17.23
CA GLU A 185 -2.37 -5.76 -16.87
C GLU A 185 -3.73 -5.42 -17.49
N ASN A 186 -4.00 -5.89 -18.72
CA ASN A 186 -5.25 -5.57 -19.40
C ASN A 186 -6.43 -6.24 -18.69
N ARG A 187 -6.27 -7.50 -18.32
CA ARG A 187 -7.28 -8.22 -17.55
C ARG A 187 -7.48 -7.59 -16.16
N LEU A 188 -6.40 -7.18 -15.50
CA LEU A 188 -6.48 -6.48 -14.22
C LEU A 188 -7.22 -5.15 -14.34
N LYS A 189 -6.87 -4.30 -15.34
CA LYS A 189 -7.57 -3.02 -15.59
C LYS A 189 -9.06 -3.23 -15.86
N THR A 190 -9.39 -4.27 -16.63
CA THR A 190 -10.78 -4.66 -16.91
C THR A 190 -11.51 -5.06 -15.62
N ALA A 191 -10.88 -5.85 -14.76
CA ALA A 191 -11.46 -6.26 -13.48
C ALA A 191 -11.66 -5.07 -12.52
N LEU A 192 -10.66 -4.17 -12.42
CA LEU A 192 -10.76 -2.95 -11.61
C LEU A 192 -11.91 -2.05 -12.07
N ALA A 193 -12.14 -1.93 -13.37
CA ALA A 193 -13.24 -1.13 -13.94
C ALA A 193 -14.64 -1.69 -13.61
N GLN A 194 -14.76 -2.94 -13.17
CA GLN A 194 -16.03 -3.53 -12.73
C GLN A 194 -16.44 -3.09 -11.32
N ILE A 195 -15.47 -2.61 -10.51
CA ILE A 195 -15.77 -2.14 -9.17
C ILE A 195 -16.44 -0.78 -9.27
N GLN A 196 -17.62 -0.68 -8.67
CA GLN A 196 -18.32 0.60 -8.59
C GLN A 196 -17.49 1.59 -7.75
N PRO A 197 -17.35 2.85 -8.18
CA PRO A 197 -16.75 3.87 -7.33
C PRO A 197 -17.42 3.86 -5.95
N ALA A 198 -16.65 4.14 -4.91
CA ALA A 198 -17.24 4.35 -3.59
C ALA A 198 -18.32 5.43 -3.75
N SER A 199 -19.55 5.09 -3.37
CA SER A 199 -20.67 6.02 -3.58
C SER A 199 -20.38 7.34 -2.85
N SER A 200 -20.66 8.46 -3.52
CA SER A 200 -20.52 9.82 -3.02
C SER A 200 -21.54 10.16 -1.91
N HIS A 201 -21.70 9.25 -0.94
CA HIS A 201 -22.62 9.46 0.16
C HIS A 201 -21.99 10.36 1.20
N THR A 202 -22.76 11.36 1.64
CA THR A 202 -22.43 12.16 2.82
C THR A 202 -22.74 11.43 4.13
N GLU A 203 -23.34 10.24 4.04
CA GLU A 203 -23.74 9.40 5.17
C GLU A 203 -23.09 8.02 5.06
N GLY A 204 -22.50 7.56 6.15
CA GLY A 204 -21.83 6.27 6.24
C GLY A 204 -20.74 6.28 7.30
N ALA A 205 -20.30 5.10 7.72
CA ALA A 205 -19.24 4.98 8.73
C ALA A 205 -17.83 5.17 8.14
N TYR A 206 -17.64 4.97 6.83
CA TYR A 206 -16.36 5.23 6.15
C TYR A 206 -16.62 5.86 4.78
N LEU A 207 -16.17 7.08 4.59
CA LEU A 207 -16.38 7.86 3.38
C LEU A 207 -15.08 7.99 2.59
N LEU A 208 -15.17 7.77 1.27
CA LEU A 208 -14.07 7.88 0.30
C LEU A 208 -14.43 8.92 -0.78
N PRO A 209 -14.46 10.22 -0.47
CA PRO A 209 -14.77 11.24 -1.46
C PRO A 209 -13.72 11.24 -2.58
N ALA A 210 -14.18 11.37 -3.83
CA ALA A 210 -13.33 11.40 -5.02
C ALA A 210 -12.92 12.83 -5.42
N THR A 211 -13.71 13.83 -5.02
CA THR A 211 -13.49 15.25 -5.35
C THR A 211 -13.45 16.10 -4.09
N LEU A 212 -12.85 17.29 -4.21
CA LEU A 212 -12.82 18.26 -3.12
C LEU A 212 -14.25 18.72 -2.73
N ALA A 213 -15.15 18.85 -3.69
CA ALA A 213 -16.53 19.19 -3.43
C ALA A 213 -17.24 18.13 -2.58
N GLU A 214 -17.05 16.85 -2.90
CA GLU A 214 -17.59 15.73 -2.10
C GLU A 214 -16.97 15.69 -0.70
N LEU A 215 -15.67 15.94 -0.56
CA LEU A 215 -14.99 16.00 0.73
C LEU A 215 -15.59 17.11 1.61
N LEU A 216 -15.77 18.30 1.07
CA LEU A 216 -16.35 19.42 1.81
C LEU A 216 -17.80 19.15 2.21
N ALA A 217 -18.60 18.54 1.33
CA ALA A 217 -19.96 18.13 1.63
C ALA A 217 -20.01 17.07 2.74
N ALA A 218 -19.17 16.03 2.64
CA ALA A 218 -19.06 14.98 3.66
C ALA A 218 -18.64 15.57 5.02
N ARG A 219 -17.66 16.47 5.03
CA ARG A 219 -17.20 17.14 6.26
C ARG A 219 -18.27 18.02 6.89
N ALA A 220 -19.05 18.73 6.07
CA ALA A 220 -20.17 19.55 6.55
C ALA A 220 -21.29 18.69 7.14
N ALA A 221 -21.60 17.53 6.53
CA ALA A 221 -22.62 16.61 7.01
C ALA A 221 -22.17 15.85 8.28
N GLN A 222 -20.88 15.52 8.39
CA GLN A 222 -20.32 14.75 9.51
C GLN A 222 -19.12 15.49 10.14
N PRO A 223 -19.34 16.60 10.87
CA PRO A 223 -18.26 17.41 11.43
C PRO A 223 -17.45 16.69 12.52
N ALA A 224 -17.99 15.64 13.14
CA ALA A 224 -17.32 14.81 14.14
C ALA A 224 -16.52 13.64 13.57
N ALA A 225 -16.69 13.33 12.25
CA ALA A 225 -15.96 12.22 11.63
C ALA A 225 -14.45 12.44 11.68
N GLN A 226 -13.69 11.37 11.94
CA GLN A 226 -12.23 11.41 11.92
C GLN A 226 -11.74 11.57 10.48
N LEU A 227 -11.01 12.64 10.19
CA LEU A 227 -10.28 12.76 8.93
C LEU A 227 -9.05 11.84 8.98
N VAL A 228 -8.88 11.06 7.92
CA VAL A 228 -7.70 10.21 7.73
C VAL A 228 -7.13 10.42 6.32
N ALA A 229 -5.82 10.24 6.22
CA ALA A 229 -5.11 10.13 4.96
C ALA A 229 -4.45 8.75 4.89
N GLY A 230 -3.12 8.63 4.86
CA GLY A 230 -2.43 7.34 4.79
C GLY A 230 -2.47 6.47 6.05
N CYS A 231 -3.09 6.93 7.11
CA CYS A 231 -3.26 6.23 8.41
C CYS A 231 -1.94 5.85 9.11
N THR A 232 -0.80 6.39 8.71
CA THR A 232 0.50 6.05 9.30
C THR A 232 0.67 6.55 10.74
N ASP A 233 -0.18 7.48 11.17
CA ASP A 233 -0.29 7.90 12.57
C ASP A 233 -1.65 7.53 13.17
N VAL A 234 -2.76 7.89 12.52
CA VAL A 234 -4.12 7.56 13.02
C VAL A 234 -4.32 6.05 13.18
N GLY A 235 -3.67 5.23 12.34
CA GLY A 235 -3.64 3.78 12.51
C GLY A 235 -3.07 3.35 13.87
N LEU A 236 -2.07 4.07 14.41
CA LEU A 236 -1.52 3.83 15.75
C LEU A 236 -2.52 4.18 16.86
N TRP A 237 -3.39 5.17 16.63
CA TRP A 237 -4.45 5.46 17.60
C TRP A 237 -5.43 4.29 17.73
N VAL A 238 -5.66 3.55 16.64
CA VAL A 238 -6.48 2.33 16.66
C VAL A 238 -5.71 1.17 17.29
N THR A 239 -4.51 0.86 16.78
CA THR A 239 -3.78 -0.36 17.16
C THR A 239 -3.09 -0.27 18.53
N LYS A 240 -2.67 0.92 18.98
CA LYS A 240 -1.92 1.13 20.23
C LYS A 240 -2.74 1.83 21.31
N LEU A 241 -3.62 2.75 20.92
CA LEU A 241 -4.45 3.49 21.87
C LEU A 241 -5.88 2.94 21.95
N HIS A 242 -6.20 1.90 21.13
CA HIS A 242 -7.51 1.24 21.08
C HIS A 242 -8.67 2.22 20.86
N LYS A 243 -8.42 3.30 20.10
CA LYS A 243 -9.45 4.25 19.71
C LYS A 243 -10.34 3.65 18.64
N ASN A 244 -11.64 3.87 18.78
CA ASN A 244 -12.64 3.59 17.76
C ASN A 244 -13.23 4.90 17.26
N PHE A 245 -13.55 4.96 15.98
CA PHE A 245 -14.22 6.10 15.36
C PHE A 245 -15.56 5.62 14.81
N ASP A 246 -16.64 6.34 15.14
CA ASP A 246 -17.97 6.04 14.61
C ASP A 246 -18.07 6.35 13.12
N ALA A 247 -17.31 7.34 12.66
CA ALA A 247 -17.21 7.73 11.27
C ALA A 247 -15.80 8.19 10.89
N VAL A 248 -15.40 7.84 9.67
CA VAL A 248 -14.10 8.19 9.06
C VAL A 248 -14.34 8.82 7.70
N ILE A 249 -13.60 9.90 7.40
CA ILE A 249 -13.51 10.50 6.06
C ILE A 249 -12.07 10.34 5.58
N ASP A 250 -11.86 9.53 4.55
CA ASP A 250 -10.54 9.24 3.97
C ASP A 250 -10.31 10.15 2.76
N VAL A 251 -9.31 11.01 2.85
CA VAL A 251 -9.00 12.01 1.81
C VAL A 251 -8.10 11.48 0.68
N THR A 252 -7.65 10.23 0.77
CA THR A 252 -6.66 9.68 -0.18
C THR A 252 -7.16 9.51 -1.61
N ARG A 253 -8.49 9.59 -1.83
CA ARG A 253 -9.11 9.49 -3.16
C ARG A 253 -9.45 10.84 -3.79
N VAL A 254 -9.33 11.94 -3.06
CA VAL A 254 -9.66 13.27 -3.56
C VAL A 254 -8.66 13.68 -4.63
N ALA A 255 -9.11 13.74 -5.88
CA ALA A 255 -8.24 13.96 -7.04
C ALA A 255 -7.44 15.27 -6.94
N GLU A 256 -8.08 16.35 -6.52
CA GLU A 256 -7.43 17.66 -6.37
C GLU A 256 -6.34 17.67 -5.30
N LEU A 257 -6.48 16.83 -4.25
CA LEU A 257 -5.50 16.72 -3.18
C LEU A 257 -4.33 15.78 -3.53
N ARG A 258 -4.40 15.04 -4.63
CA ARG A 258 -3.34 14.13 -5.09
C ARG A 258 -2.40 14.77 -6.12
N ARG A 259 -2.72 15.98 -6.61
CA ARG A 259 -1.96 16.64 -7.67
C ARG A 259 -0.56 17.01 -7.23
N ILE A 260 0.38 16.88 -8.15
CA ILE A 260 1.75 17.39 -8.02
C ILE A 260 2.05 18.10 -9.34
N GLU A 261 2.14 19.42 -9.31
CA GLU A 261 2.23 20.26 -10.51
C GLU A 261 3.26 21.37 -10.34
N ALA A 262 4.06 21.61 -11.38
CA ALA A 262 4.88 22.83 -11.45
C ALA A 262 4.06 23.97 -12.04
N GLN A 263 3.80 25.01 -11.25
CA GLN A 263 2.97 26.15 -11.64
C GLN A 263 3.59 27.47 -11.17
N ASN A 264 3.73 28.44 -12.07
CA ASN A 264 4.18 29.80 -11.77
C ASN A 264 5.50 29.86 -10.94
N GLY A 265 6.47 28.99 -11.25
CA GLY A 265 7.75 28.94 -10.53
C GLY A 265 7.68 28.26 -9.15
N HIS A 266 6.56 27.61 -8.82
CA HIS A 266 6.36 26.84 -7.60
C HIS A 266 6.10 25.39 -7.94
N LEU A 267 6.49 24.47 -7.06
CA LEU A 267 6.03 23.10 -7.03
C LEU A 267 4.83 23.02 -6.08
N VAL A 268 3.64 22.81 -6.64
CA VAL A 268 2.39 22.67 -5.88
C VAL A 268 2.16 21.19 -5.61
N ILE A 269 2.09 20.80 -4.34
CA ILE A 269 1.88 19.43 -3.89
C ILE A 269 0.58 19.37 -3.11
N GLY A 270 -0.34 18.54 -3.54
CA GLY A 270 -1.62 18.33 -2.88
C GLY A 270 -1.45 17.59 -1.53
N ALA A 271 -2.31 17.88 -0.59
CA ALA A 271 -2.23 17.37 0.79
C ALA A 271 -2.31 15.84 0.89
N ALA A 272 -2.99 15.16 -0.06
CA ALA A 272 -3.11 13.71 -0.11
C ALA A 272 -2.07 13.05 -1.06
N ALA A 273 -1.13 13.81 -1.63
CA ALA A 273 0.01 13.23 -2.32
C ALA A 273 0.84 12.39 -1.34
N SER A 274 1.20 11.16 -1.76
CA SER A 274 2.00 10.29 -0.89
C SER A 274 3.38 10.90 -0.63
N LEU A 275 3.98 10.59 0.51
CA LEU A 275 5.35 11.03 0.80
C LEU A 275 6.33 10.50 -0.26
N HIS A 276 6.09 9.30 -0.80
CA HIS A 276 6.89 8.75 -1.88
C HIS A 276 6.85 9.65 -3.13
N ASP A 277 5.64 9.97 -3.60
CA ASP A 277 5.45 10.76 -4.81
C ASP A 277 5.89 12.23 -4.61
N ALA A 278 5.59 12.79 -3.44
CA ALA A 278 6.00 14.14 -3.05
C ALA A 278 7.53 14.28 -3.00
N PHE A 279 8.22 13.32 -2.37
CA PHE A 279 9.69 13.34 -2.28
C PHE A 279 10.33 13.09 -3.64
N ALA A 280 9.77 12.24 -4.50
CA ALA A 280 10.26 12.06 -5.85
C ALA A 280 10.20 13.40 -6.65
N ALA A 281 9.11 14.14 -6.54
CA ALA A 281 8.96 15.45 -7.18
C ALA A 281 9.92 16.50 -6.59
N LEU A 282 10.10 16.51 -5.27
CA LEU A 282 11.04 17.40 -4.60
C LEU A 282 12.48 17.11 -4.99
N VAL A 283 12.90 15.84 -5.00
CA VAL A 283 14.26 15.42 -5.38
C VAL A 283 14.52 15.69 -6.87
N HIS A 284 13.52 15.54 -7.73
CA HIS A 284 13.65 15.91 -9.13
C HIS A 284 13.98 17.39 -9.31
N GLN A 285 13.37 18.26 -8.51
CA GLN A 285 13.61 19.70 -8.55
C GLN A 285 14.86 20.13 -7.75
N TRP A 286 15.12 19.45 -6.62
CA TRP A 286 16.24 19.73 -5.71
C TRP A 286 16.96 18.41 -5.34
N PRO A 287 17.93 17.96 -6.17
CA PRO A 287 18.61 16.67 -5.99
C PRO A 287 19.32 16.51 -4.63
N GLU A 288 19.71 17.60 -3.99
CA GLU A 288 20.31 17.62 -2.65
C GLU A 288 19.41 17.05 -1.55
N LEU A 289 18.10 17.02 -1.77
CA LEU A 289 17.14 16.41 -0.85
C LEU A 289 17.13 14.88 -0.90
N SER A 290 17.84 14.23 -1.82
CA SER A 290 17.80 12.78 -2.03
C SER A 290 18.14 11.98 -0.77
N THR A 291 19.15 12.41 0.00
CA THR A 291 19.54 11.75 1.25
C THR A 291 18.44 11.83 2.30
N PHE A 292 17.79 12.97 2.44
CA PHE A 292 16.62 13.14 3.32
C PHE A 292 15.50 12.23 2.88
N ALA A 293 15.08 12.30 1.62
CA ALA A 293 13.98 11.53 1.07
C ALA A 293 14.12 10.00 1.23
N THR A 294 15.36 9.49 1.11
CA THR A 294 15.64 8.06 1.25
C THR A 294 15.72 7.60 2.71
N ARG A 295 16.07 8.49 3.63
CA ARG A 295 16.19 8.18 5.07
C ARG A 295 14.92 8.43 5.87
N PHE A 296 13.97 9.20 5.32
CA PHE A 296 12.71 9.45 5.96
C PHE A 296 11.82 8.20 5.87
N ALA A 297 11.56 7.56 6.97
CA ALA A 297 10.72 6.36 7.11
C ALA A 297 11.06 5.20 6.14
N GLY A 298 10.44 4.05 6.29
CA GLY A 298 10.49 2.95 5.33
C GLY A 298 9.58 3.18 4.12
N LEU A 299 9.86 2.50 2.99
CA LEU A 299 9.07 2.65 1.77
C LEU A 299 7.56 2.40 1.98
N PRO A 300 7.10 1.36 2.71
CA PRO A 300 5.66 1.16 2.93
C PRO A 300 4.98 2.32 3.66
N VAL A 301 5.70 2.99 4.57
CA VAL A 301 5.22 4.20 5.25
C VAL A 301 5.17 5.37 4.27
N ARG A 302 6.21 5.60 3.45
CA ARG A 302 6.20 6.65 2.42
C ARG A 302 5.12 6.44 1.36
N ASN A 303 4.83 5.19 1.00
CA ASN A 303 3.75 4.85 0.07
C ASN A 303 2.35 5.11 0.62
N SER A 304 2.20 5.10 1.95
CA SER A 304 0.92 5.30 2.64
C SER A 304 0.75 6.72 3.18
N GLY A 305 1.74 7.24 3.91
CA GLY A 305 1.72 8.57 4.49
C GLY A 305 1.63 9.65 3.42
N THR A 306 0.98 10.78 3.73
CA THR A 306 0.80 11.91 2.81
C THR A 306 1.52 13.13 3.32
N LEU A 307 1.92 14.02 2.41
CA LEU A 307 2.64 15.24 2.79
C LEU A 307 1.78 16.12 3.72
N GLY A 308 0.52 16.37 3.34
CA GLY A 308 -0.39 17.16 4.16
C GLY A 308 -0.74 16.50 5.48
N GLY A 309 -0.90 15.16 5.51
CA GLY A 309 -1.12 14.40 6.73
C GLY A 309 0.06 14.50 7.70
N ASN A 310 1.29 14.39 7.19
CA ASN A 310 2.50 14.54 8.00
C ASN A 310 2.61 15.94 8.63
N VAL A 311 2.37 17.00 7.83
CA VAL A 311 2.38 18.38 8.33
C VAL A 311 1.25 18.63 9.34
N ALA A 312 0.02 18.20 9.04
CA ALA A 312 -1.14 18.42 9.89
C ALA A 312 -1.08 17.67 11.22
N ASN A 313 -0.45 16.50 11.23
CA ASN A 313 -0.29 15.71 12.45
C ASN A 313 0.71 16.34 13.43
N GLY A 314 1.70 17.08 12.96
CA GLY A 314 2.70 17.74 13.80
C GLY A 314 3.47 16.78 14.70
N SER A 315 3.68 15.54 14.25
CA SER A 315 4.41 14.52 15.00
C SER A 315 5.86 14.96 15.23
N PRO A 316 6.44 14.70 16.43
CA PRO A 316 7.86 15.01 16.69
C PRO A 316 8.83 14.17 15.84
N ILE A 317 8.34 13.11 15.18
CA ILE A 317 9.12 12.28 14.23
C ILE A 317 8.70 12.53 12.77
N GLY A 318 7.69 13.36 12.55
CA GLY A 318 7.33 13.90 11.24
C GLY A 318 8.02 15.23 11.02
N ASP A 319 8.14 15.70 9.81
CA ASP A 319 8.75 16.99 9.48
C ASP A 319 7.76 17.97 8.87
#